data_14fd935fe4c6d4b7c13ed3e8954b3653
#
_entry.id   14fd935fe4c6d4b7c13ed3e8954b3653
#
_cell.length_a   1.000
_cell.length_b   1.000
_cell.length_c   1.000
_cell.angle_alpha   90.00
_cell.angle_beta   90.00
_cell.angle_gamma   90.00
#
_symmetry.space_group_name_H-M   'P 1'
#
loop_
_entity.id
_entity.type
_entity.pdbx_description
1 polymer ?
#
loop_
_entity_poly.entity_id
_entity_poly.type
_entity_poly.pdbx_seq_one_letter_code
_entity_poly.pdbx_strand_id
1 'polypeptide(L)'
;MKALLIEPEEGPRQALQAFLQQGQYRLDIATTFAEAATLLAGQPYDFVLLAQALPDGDGMQLLPMALQHEKHPTSCIVFTATQAVEDRLQGFALGADECLPKPISVAELERRMRVIVRQRVGLKRPAIHFGQGFVLDLAARRLRHGSQQVHLSRKQFDVLHLLLQRRGQAVTRQELGAHIGREARDYQENSNYIDVHIMNVRRALAPYAAPDFLQTVNGIGYRAA
;
A
#
# COMPACT_ATOMS: atom_id res chain seq x y z
N MET A 1 -5.48 -13.81 -12.27
CA MET A 1 -5.55 -14.21 -10.86
C MET A 1 -6.83 -14.98 -10.62
N LYS A 2 -6.82 -15.98 -9.71
CA LYS A 2 -8.00 -16.79 -9.37
C LYS A 2 -8.54 -16.36 -7.99
N ALA A 3 -9.83 -16.11 -7.90
CA ALA A 3 -10.50 -15.71 -6.66
C ALA A 3 -11.62 -16.69 -6.30
N LEU A 4 -11.81 -16.92 -4.99
CA LEU A 4 -12.97 -17.58 -4.44
C LEU A 4 -13.77 -16.55 -3.66
N LEU A 5 -15.04 -16.37 -4.02
CA LEU A 5 -16.00 -15.53 -3.30
C LEU A 5 -16.95 -16.41 -2.51
N ILE A 6 -16.95 -16.26 -1.18
CA ILE A 6 -17.80 -16.99 -0.24
C ILE A 6 -18.76 -15.98 0.39
N GLU A 7 -19.96 -15.86 -0.17
CA GLU A 7 -20.96 -14.87 0.25
C GLU A 7 -22.38 -15.45 0.06
N PRO A 8 -23.12 -15.69 1.14
CA PRO A 8 -24.46 -16.26 1.07
C PRO A 8 -25.51 -15.25 0.57
N GLU A 9 -25.35 -13.97 0.89
CA GLU A 9 -26.33 -12.93 0.54
C GLU A 9 -26.26 -12.56 -0.93
N GLU A 10 -27.39 -12.60 -1.63
CA GLU A 10 -27.45 -12.43 -3.09
C GLU A 10 -27.01 -11.06 -3.55
N GLY A 11 -27.49 -9.98 -2.91
CA GLY A 11 -27.17 -8.59 -3.29
C GLY A 11 -25.67 -8.28 -3.21
N PRO A 12 -25.02 -8.46 -2.05
CA PRO A 12 -23.56 -8.32 -1.92
C PRO A 12 -22.80 -9.25 -2.85
N ARG A 13 -23.22 -10.51 -3.01
CA ARG A 13 -22.58 -11.48 -3.91
C ARG A 13 -22.57 -11.00 -5.35
N GLN A 14 -23.71 -10.52 -5.89
CA GLN A 14 -23.79 -10.01 -7.24
C GLN A 14 -22.89 -8.80 -7.47
N ALA A 15 -22.86 -7.83 -6.53
CA ALA A 15 -22.01 -6.65 -6.61
C ALA A 15 -20.51 -7.02 -6.62
N LEU A 16 -20.10 -7.94 -5.73
CA LEU A 16 -18.72 -8.42 -5.64
C LEU A 16 -18.33 -9.26 -6.87
N GLN A 17 -19.23 -10.09 -7.36
CA GLN A 17 -19.01 -10.87 -8.59
C GLN A 17 -18.78 -9.96 -9.79
N ALA A 18 -19.62 -8.94 -9.99
CA ALA A 18 -19.47 -7.97 -11.09
C ALA A 18 -18.11 -7.25 -11.01
N PHE A 19 -17.71 -6.83 -9.82
CA PHE A 19 -16.42 -6.18 -9.59
C PHE A 19 -15.24 -7.10 -9.93
N LEU A 20 -15.25 -8.34 -9.45
CA LEU A 20 -14.17 -9.31 -9.72
C LEU A 20 -14.07 -9.69 -11.18
N GLN A 21 -15.21 -9.84 -11.88
CA GLN A 21 -15.24 -10.12 -13.32
C GLN A 21 -14.69 -8.95 -14.14
N GLN A 22 -15.03 -7.70 -13.81
CA GLN A 22 -14.43 -6.52 -14.44
C GLN A 22 -12.91 -6.46 -14.23
N GLY A 23 -12.43 -6.89 -13.06
CA GLY A 23 -11.01 -7.01 -12.73
C GLY A 23 -10.33 -8.22 -13.40
N GLN A 24 -11.02 -8.97 -14.29
CA GLN A 24 -10.50 -10.14 -15.00
C GLN A 24 -10.04 -11.29 -14.08
N TYR A 25 -10.63 -11.40 -12.88
CA TYR A 25 -10.41 -12.55 -12.01
C TYR A 25 -11.16 -13.78 -12.56
N ARG A 26 -10.49 -14.93 -12.54
CA ARG A 26 -11.20 -16.22 -12.65
C ARG A 26 -11.88 -16.48 -11.34
N LEU A 27 -13.20 -16.57 -11.32
CA LEU A 27 -14.01 -16.55 -10.11
C LEU A 27 -14.72 -17.88 -9.91
N ASP A 28 -14.52 -18.48 -8.74
CA ASP A 28 -15.39 -19.51 -8.19
C ASP A 28 -16.24 -18.89 -7.07
N ILE A 29 -17.44 -19.38 -6.87
CA ILE A 29 -18.41 -18.87 -5.90
C ILE A 29 -18.88 -20.01 -5.01
N ALA A 30 -18.98 -19.75 -3.71
CA ALA A 30 -19.63 -20.60 -2.72
C ALA A 30 -20.61 -19.77 -1.90
N THR A 31 -21.69 -20.39 -1.46
CA THR A 31 -22.72 -19.78 -0.63
C THR A 31 -22.82 -20.41 0.76
N THR A 32 -22.13 -21.52 0.96
CA THR A 32 -22.08 -22.29 2.19
C THR A 32 -20.66 -22.64 2.59
N PHE A 33 -20.48 -23.00 3.88
CA PHE A 33 -19.21 -23.48 4.41
C PHE A 33 -18.77 -24.77 3.70
N ALA A 34 -19.69 -25.73 3.51
CA ALA A 34 -19.40 -27.02 2.88
C ALA A 34 -18.94 -26.89 1.42
N GLU A 35 -19.60 -26.02 0.63
CA GLU A 35 -19.17 -25.70 -0.75
C GLU A 35 -17.77 -25.09 -0.75
N ALA A 36 -17.54 -24.10 0.10
CA ALA A 36 -16.24 -23.41 0.18
C ALA A 36 -15.12 -24.37 0.60
N ALA A 37 -15.35 -25.23 1.58
CA ALA A 37 -14.38 -26.23 2.03
C ALA A 37 -13.99 -27.19 0.89
N THR A 38 -14.98 -27.64 0.10
CA THR A 38 -14.75 -28.50 -1.06
C THR A 38 -13.88 -27.82 -2.11
N LEU A 39 -14.16 -26.55 -2.42
CA LEU A 39 -13.38 -25.76 -3.38
C LEU A 39 -11.95 -25.50 -2.89
N LEU A 40 -11.77 -25.16 -1.61
CA LEU A 40 -10.47 -24.92 -1.01
C LEU A 40 -9.59 -26.16 -0.95
N ALA A 41 -10.20 -27.35 -0.73
CA ALA A 41 -9.48 -28.61 -0.74
C ALA A 41 -9.00 -29.01 -2.15
N GLY A 42 -9.73 -28.58 -3.20
CA GLY A 42 -9.45 -28.99 -4.57
C GLY A 42 -8.37 -28.20 -5.28
N GLN A 43 -8.12 -26.93 -4.89
CA GLN A 43 -7.22 -26.05 -5.62
C GLN A 43 -6.84 -24.79 -4.82
N PRO A 44 -5.66 -24.18 -5.10
CA PRO A 44 -5.28 -22.92 -4.53
C PRO A 44 -5.97 -21.72 -5.19
N TYR A 45 -6.12 -20.63 -4.45
CA TYR A 45 -6.64 -19.35 -4.93
C TYR A 45 -5.64 -18.22 -4.63
N ASP A 46 -5.61 -17.21 -5.50
CA ASP A 46 -4.87 -15.98 -5.25
C ASP A 46 -5.58 -15.14 -4.17
N PHE A 47 -6.91 -15.09 -4.21
CA PHE A 47 -7.75 -14.41 -3.25
C PHE A 47 -8.87 -15.30 -2.75
N VAL A 48 -9.16 -15.21 -1.44
CA VAL A 48 -10.38 -15.72 -0.81
C VAL A 48 -11.09 -14.55 -0.15
N LEU A 49 -12.28 -14.24 -0.65
CA LEU A 49 -13.17 -13.22 -0.12
C LEU A 49 -14.27 -13.94 0.64
N LEU A 50 -14.33 -13.76 1.95
CA LEU A 50 -15.04 -14.67 2.87
C LEU A 50 -15.99 -13.93 3.78
N ALA A 51 -17.28 -14.20 3.71
CA ALA A 51 -18.24 -13.78 4.73
C ALA A 51 -18.02 -14.56 6.05
N GLN A 52 -17.96 -13.86 7.18
CA GLN A 52 -17.87 -14.48 8.51
C GLN A 52 -19.08 -15.36 8.79
N ALA A 53 -20.28 -14.85 8.62
CA ALA A 53 -21.52 -15.58 8.84
C ALA A 53 -21.92 -16.36 7.60
N LEU A 54 -21.95 -17.68 7.68
CA LEU A 54 -22.45 -18.60 6.65
C LEU A 54 -23.67 -19.38 7.18
N PRO A 55 -24.57 -19.87 6.32
CA PRO A 55 -25.77 -20.57 6.75
C PRO A 55 -25.50 -21.83 7.58
N ASP A 56 -24.36 -22.46 7.33
CA ASP A 56 -23.96 -23.74 7.88
C ASP A 56 -22.69 -23.68 8.75
N GLY A 57 -22.21 -22.48 9.09
CA GLY A 57 -21.05 -22.35 9.99
C GLY A 57 -20.42 -20.97 10.05
N ASP A 58 -19.32 -20.89 10.81
CA ASP A 58 -18.48 -19.70 10.88
C ASP A 58 -17.41 -19.75 9.79
N GLY A 59 -17.50 -18.82 8.84
CA GLY A 59 -16.57 -18.73 7.71
C GLY A 59 -15.11 -18.55 8.13
N MET A 60 -14.83 -17.93 9.29
CA MET A 60 -13.45 -17.77 9.76
C MET A 60 -12.71 -19.10 9.95
N GLN A 61 -13.45 -20.19 10.20
CA GLN A 61 -12.86 -21.52 10.31
C GLN A 61 -12.31 -22.06 8.98
N LEU A 62 -12.63 -21.44 7.85
CA LEU A 62 -12.05 -21.77 6.53
C LEU A 62 -10.66 -21.16 6.31
N LEU A 63 -10.24 -20.18 7.11
CA LEU A 63 -8.95 -19.49 6.92
C LEU A 63 -7.75 -20.45 6.96
N PRO A 64 -7.63 -21.39 7.91
CA PRO A 64 -6.52 -22.36 7.90
C PRO A 64 -6.48 -23.20 6.61
N MET A 65 -7.66 -23.59 6.08
CA MET A 65 -7.73 -24.34 4.82
C MET A 65 -7.32 -23.50 3.63
N ALA A 66 -7.71 -22.23 3.59
CA ALA A 66 -7.33 -21.32 2.52
C ALA A 66 -5.82 -21.03 2.50
N LEU A 67 -5.17 -21.04 3.67
CA LEU A 67 -3.76 -20.69 3.85
C LEU A 67 -2.80 -21.90 3.80
N GLN A 68 -3.31 -23.14 3.71
CA GLN A 68 -2.49 -24.36 3.79
C GLN A 68 -1.52 -24.58 2.62
N HIS A 69 -1.69 -23.88 1.51
CA HIS A 69 -0.88 -24.06 0.30
C HIS A 69 0.42 -23.24 0.37
N GLU A 70 1.47 -23.79 0.98
CA GLU A 70 2.77 -23.11 1.16
C GLU A 70 3.39 -22.56 -0.14
N LYS A 71 3.24 -23.28 -1.26
CA LYS A 71 3.80 -22.89 -2.56
C LYS A 71 2.95 -21.85 -3.31
N HIS A 72 1.73 -21.62 -2.86
CA HIS A 72 0.78 -20.70 -3.50
C HIS A 72 0.13 -19.84 -2.41
N PRO A 73 0.75 -18.74 -2.01
CA PRO A 73 0.25 -17.88 -0.94
C PRO A 73 -1.12 -17.32 -1.32
N THR A 74 -2.15 -17.61 -0.56
CA THR A 74 -3.52 -17.10 -0.70
C THR A 74 -3.68 -15.81 0.11
N SER A 75 -4.37 -14.79 -0.39
CA SER A 75 -4.79 -13.65 0.41
C SER A 75 -6.24 -13.78 0.81
N CYS A 76 -6.47 -13.64 2.10
CA CYS A 76 -7.78 -13.77 2.69
C CYS A 76 -8.30 -12.42 3.16
N ILE A 77 -9.47 -12.03 2.65
CA ILE A 77 -10.22 -10.86 3.11
C ILE A 77 -11.52 -11.34 3.73
N VAL A 78 -11.70 -11.06 5.03
CA VAL A 78 -12.89 -11.45 5.77
C VAL A 78 -13.89 -10.29 5.79
N PHE A 79 -15.16 -10.59 5.49
CA PHE A 79 -16.28 -9.69 5.66
C PHE A 79 -16.94 -9.97 7.00
N THR A 80 -16.73 -9.09 7.99
CA THR A 80 -17.27 -9.27 9.34
C THR A 80 -18.71 -8.77 9.42
N ALA A 81 -19.52 -9.44 10.24
CA ALA A 81 -20.93 -9.07 10.44
C ALA A 81 -21.07 -7.75 11.22
N THR A 82 -20.07 -7.42 12.05
CA THR A 82 -20.07 -6.24 12.91
C THR A 82 -18.82 -5.39 12.70
N GLN A 83 -18.84 -4.17 13.27
CA GLN A 83 -17.64 -3.30 13.34
C GLN A 83 -16.81 -3.57 14.61
N ALA A 84 -17.14 -4.62 15.36
CA ALA A 84 -16.46 -4.95 16.60
C ALA A 84 -14.96 -5.19 16.36
N VAL A 85 -14.15 -4.70 17.27
CA VAL A 85 -12.70 -4.86 17.22
C VAL A 85 -12.31 -6.33 17.40
N GLU A 86 -13.08 -7.05 18.21
CA GLU A 86 -12.90 -8.45 18.53
C GLU A 86 -12.96 -9.34 17.28
N ASP A 87 -13.98 -9.16 16.43
CA ASP A 87 -14.13 -9.91 15.15
C ASP A 87 -12.93 -9.70 14.24
N ARG A 88 -12.44 -8.46 14.16
CA ARG A 88 -11.27 -8.11 13.35
C ARG A 88 -9.98 -8.73 13.90
N LEU A 89 -9.79 -8.66 15.23
CA LEU A 89 -8.63 -9.28 15.90
C LEU A 89 -8.62 -10.78 15.70
N GLN A 90 -9.78 -11.44 15.79
CA GLN A 90 -9.93 -12.87 15.54
C GLN A 90 -9.55 -13.22 14.08
N GLY A 91 -10.08 -12.48 13.10
CA GLY A 91 -9.74 -12.69 11.71
C GLY A 91 -8.23 -12.57 11.42
N PHE A 92 -7.59 -11.52 11.96
CA PHE A 92 -6.14 -11.36 11.84
C PHE A 92 -5.34 -12.45 12.56
N ALA A 93 -5.78 -12.88 13.72
CA ALA A 93 -5.13 -13.98 14.46
C ALA A 93 -5.20 -15.32 13.70
N LEU A 94 -6.25 -15.54 12.90
CA LEU A 94 -6.41 -16.70 12.03
C LEU A 94 -5.72 -16.56 10.67
N GLY A 95 -5.05 -15.42 10.41
CA GLY A 95 -4.23 -15.20 9.22
C GLY A 95 -4.92 -14.43 8.07
N ALA A 96 -6.03 -13.74 8.33
CA ALA A 96 -6.61 -12.84 7.33
C ALA A 96 -5.66 -11.66 7.04
N ASP A 97 -5.52 -11.28 5.76
CA ASP A 97 -4.76 -10.09 5.35
C ASP A 97 -5.55 -8.81 5.64
N GLU A 98 -6.89 -8.88 5.60
CA GLU A 98 -7.77 -7.75 5.85
C GLU A 98 -9.13 -8.21 6.39
N CYS A 99 -9.76 -7.36 7.23
CA CYS A 99 -11.10 -7.56 7.73
C CYS A 99 -11.94 -6.31 7.46
N LEU A 100 -13.02 -6.46 6.71
CA LEU A 100 -13.91 -5.38 6.30
C LEU A 100 -15.31 -5.61 6.87
N PRO A 101 -15.89 -4.64 7.59
CA PRO A 101 -17.25 -4.79 8.12
C PRO A 101 -18.27 -4.66 6.99
N LYS A 102 -19.38 -5.42 7.09
CA LYS A 102 -20.56 -5.19 6.28
C LYS A 102 -21.30 -3.90 6.72
N PRO A 103 -21.89 -3.11 5.82
CA PRO A 103 -22.00 -3.33 4.37
C PRO A 103 -20.70 -3.05 3.63
N ILE A 104 -20.37 -3.90 2.65
CA ILE A 104 -19.08 -3.87 1.94
C ILE A 104 -19.10 -2.76 0.89
N SER A 105 -18.15 -1.83 0.98
CA SER A 105 -17.89 -0.89 -0.10
C SER A 105 -16.97 -1.52 -1.14
N VAL A 106 -17.47 -1.72 -2.36
CA VAL A 106 -16.67 -2.24 -3.49
C VAL A 106 -15.43 -1.37 -3.72
N ALA A 107 -15.56 -0.03 -3.61
CA ALA A 107 -14.44 0.89 -3.77
C ALA A 107 -13.38 0.74 -2.66
N GLU A 108 -13.78 0.38 -1.44
CA GLU A 108 -12.85 0.07 -0.37
C GLU A 108 -12.16 -1.27 -0.61
N LEU A 109 -12.92 -2.32 -0.93
CA LEU A 109 -12.40 -3.63 -1.28
C LEU A 109 -11.34 -3.54 -2.39
N GLU A 110 -11.63 -2.79 -3.46
CA GLU A 110 -10.69 -2.56 -4.54
C GLU A 110 -9.37 -1.96 -4.07
N ARG A 111 -9.42 -0.94 -3.21
CA ARG A 111 -8.22 -0.32 -2.65
C ARG A 111 -7.41 -1.31 -1.80
N ARG A 112 -8.07 -2.14 -0.98
CA ARG A 112 -7.41 -3.15 -0.15
C ARG A 112 -6.77 -4.24 -1.00
N MET A 113 -7.50 -4.78 -1.97
CA MET A 113 -6.96 -5.78 -2.89
C MET A 113 -5.75 -5.27 -3.67
N ARG A 114 -5.76 -4.02 -4.14
CA ARG A 114 -4.59 -3.41 -4.81
C ARG A 114 -3.36 -3.35 -3.90
N VAL A 115 -3.53 -3.02 -2.62
CA VAL A 115 -2.43 -3.00 -1.65
C VAL A 115 -1.85 -4.39 -1.48
N ILE A 116 -2.71 -5.40 -1.32
CA ILE A 116 -2.31 -6.81 -1.17
C ILE A 116 -1.57 -7.30 -2.42
N VAL A 117 -2.11 -7.05 -3.62
CA VAL A 117 -1.45 -7.43 -4.89
C VAL A 117 -0.06 -6.81 -5.00
N ARG A 118 0.09 -5.53 -4.67
CA ARG A 118 1.41 -4.85 -4.69
C ARG A 118 2.41 -5.50 -3.73
N GLN A 119 1.96 -5.95 -2.58
CA GLN A 119 2.82 -6.64 -1.61
C GLN A 119 3.25 -8.02 -2.11
N ARG A 120 2.33 -8.76 -2.76
CA ARG A 120 2.59 -10.13 -3.25
C ARG A 120 3.45 -10.20 -4.49
N VAL A 121 3.16 -9.40 -5.50
CA VAL A 121 3.87 -9.47 -6.79
C VAL A 121 5.32 -8.99 -6.65
N GLY A 122 5.75 -8.65 -5.41
CA GLY A 122 7.09 -8.09 -5.22
C GLY A 122 7.28 -6.82 -6.08
N LEU A 123 6.18 -6.24 -6.60
CA LEU A 123 6.22 -4.88 -7.09
C LEU A 123 6.65 -4.09 -5.86
N LYS A 124 7.97 -3.91 -5.78
CA LYS A 124 8.65 -3.12 -4.77
C LYS A 124 7.72 -1.95 -4.49
N ARG A 125 7.33 -1.76 -3.21
CA ARG A 125 6.63 -0.54 -2.81
C ARG A 125 7.24 0.55 -3.64
N PRO A 126 6.44 1.42 -4.30
CA PRO A 126 7.03 2.43 -5.15
C PRO A 126 8.15 3.10 -4.34
N ALA A 127 9.34 2.69 -4.61
CA ALA A 127 10.53 3.09 -3.88
C ALA A 127 11.54 3.59 -4.89
N ILE A 128 12.14 4.73 -4.60
CA ILE A 128 13.22 5.25 -5.41
C ILE A 128 14.52 4.83 -4.75
N HIS A 129 15.31 4.04 -5.48
CA HIS A 129 16.66 3.68 -5.10
C HIS A 129 17.63 4.76 -5.61
N PHE A 130 18.49 5.26 -4.72
CA PHE A 130 19.45 6.30 -5.09
C PHE A 130 20.73 6.22 -4.26
N GLY A 131 21.79 6.86 -4.74
CA GLY A 131 23.09 6.84 -4.06
C GLY A 131 23.56 5.43 -3.75
N GLN A 132 24.39 5.30 -2.72
CA GLN A 132 24.90 4.00 -2.27
C GLN A 132 24.01 3.45 -1.16
N GLY A 133 22.91 2.74 -1.54
CA GLY A 133 22.07 1.99 -0.60
C GLY A 133 20.89 2.73 0.01
N PHE A 134 20.53 3.91 -0.49
CA PHE A 134 19.29 4.59 -0.07
C PHE A 134 18.06 4.04 -0.77
N VAL A 135 16.98 3.93 0.00
CA VAL A 135 15.65 3.52 -0.45
C VAL A 135 14.60 4.50 0.08
N LEU A 136 14.01 5.31 -0.81
CA LEU A 136 12.88 6.16 -0.49
C LEU A 136 11.59 5.38 -0.72
N ASP A 137 10.98 4.85 0.34
CA ASP A 137 9.70 4.13 0.30
C ASP A 137 8.56 5.16 0.22
N LEU A 138 7.93 5.26 -0.95
CA LEU A 138 6.89 6.26 -1.20
C LEU A 138 5.56 5.91 -0.52
N ALA A 139 5.27 4.63 -0.33
CA ALA A 139 4.06 4.18 0.34
C ALA A 139 4.12 4.40 1.85
N ALA A 140 5.24 4.01 2.47
CA ALA A 140 5.47 4.21 3.90
C ALA A 140 5.94 5.63 4.24
N ARG A 141 6.27 6.45 3.23
CA ARG A 141 6.88 7.79 3.38
C ARG A 141 8.12 7.77 4.30
N ARG A 142 9.01 6.81 4.03
CA ARG A 142 10.22 6.58 4.84
C ARG A 142 11.45 6.54 3.96
N LEU A 143 12.54 7.07 4.49
CA LEU A 143 13.87 6.92 3.92
C LEU A 143 14.66 5.90 4.73
N ARG A 144 15.36 5.00 4.06
CA ARG A 144 16.30 4.03 4.67
C ARG A 144 17.62 4.04 3.94
N HIS A 145 18.68 3.72 4.68
CA HIS A 145 19.99 3.39 4.16
C HIS A 145 20.40 2.01 4.70
N GLY A 146 20.43 1.00 3.83
CA GLY A 146 20.54 -0.39 4.28
C GLY A 146 19.38 -0.78 5.19
N SER A 147 19.70 -1.25 6.41
CA SER A 147 18.72 -1.59 7.46
C SER A 147 18.32 -0.41 8.35
N GLN A 148 19.03 0.73 8.29
CA GLN A 148 18.78 1.89 9.15
C GLN A 148 17.73 2.82 8.58
N GLN A 149 16.83 3.33 9.44
CA GLN A 149 15.87 4.36 9.07
C GLN A 149 16.51 5.74 9.20
N VAL A 150 16.42 6.54 8.12
CA VAL A 150 16.84 7.95 8.11
C VAL A 150 15.60 8.82 8.31
N HIS A 151 15.58 9.57 9.40
CA HIS A 151 14.42 10.39 9.76
C HIS A 151 14.36 11.67 8.93
N LEU A 152 13.23 11.83 8.22
CA LEU A 152 12.87 13.05 7.51
C LEU A 152 11.50 13.53 7.98
N SER A 153 11.32 14.84 8.08
CA SER A 153 9.98 15.43 8.27
C SER A 153 9.17 15.24 6.98
N ARG A 154 7.84 15.40 7.06
CA ARG A 154 6.96 15.28 5.90
C ARG A 154 7.39 16.15 4.73
N LYS A 155 7.72 17.41 4.97
CA LYS A 155 8.16 18.36 3.93
C LYS A 155 9.53 18.03 3.37
N GLN A 156 10.47 17.57 4.21
CA GLN A 156 11.78 17.10 3.76
C GLN A 156 11.66 15.87 2.85
N PHE A 157 10.76 14.96 3.18
CA PHE A 157 10.46 13.81 2.34
C PHE A 157 9.92 14.24 0.96
N ASP A 158 8.95 15.17 0.93
CA ASP A 158 8.35 15.66 -0.31
C ASP A 158 9.36 16.40 -1.20
N VAL A 159 10.22 17.22 -0.60
CA VAL A 159 11.33 17.89 -1.32
C VAL A 159 12.28 16.87 -1.95
N LEU A 160 12.74 15.88 -1.16
CA LEU A 160 13.62 14.83 -1.66
C LEU A 160 12.95 14.00 -2.77
N HIS A 161 11.68 13.65 -2.57
CA HIS A 161 10.90 12.89 -3.54
C HIS A 161 10.82 13.61 -4.89
N LEU A 162 10.47 14.90 -4.93
CA LEU A 162 10.39 15.67 -6.18
C LEU A 162 11.75 15.75 -6.88
N LEU A 163 12.83 16.00 -6.13
CA LEU A 163 14.18 16.04 -6.69
C LEU A 163 14.61 14.71 -7.29
N LEU A 164 14.25 13.59 -6.66
CA LEU A 164 14.53 12.24 -7.17
C LEU A 164 13.67 11.87 -8.39
N GLN A 165 12.42 12.33 -8.46
CA GLN A 165 11.56 12.15 -9.62
C GLN A 165 12.12 12.86 -10.86
N ARG A 166 12.76 14.04 -10.66
CA ARG A 166 13.39 14.85 -11.70
C ARG A 166 14.92 14.77 -11.65
N ARG A 167 15.44 13.59 -11.33
CA ARG A 167 16.87 13.37 -11.17
C ARG A 167 17.65 13.86 -12.38
N GLY A 168 18.76 14.57 -12.15
CA GLY A 168 19.58 15.18 -13.19
C GLY A 168 19.06 16.53 -13.70
N GLN A 169 17.82 16.91 -13.39
CA GLN A 169 17.22 18.20 -13.79
C GLN A 169 17.25 19.19 -12.62
N ALA A 170 17.43 20.47 -12.94
CA ALA A 170 17.29 21.53 -11.95
C ALA A 170 15.80 21.79 -11.66
N VAL A 171 15.44 21.79 -10.39
CA VAL A 171 14.09 22.11 -9.89
C VAL A 171 14.17 23.47 -9.20
N THR A 172 13.32 24.40 -9.58
CA THR A 172 13.31 25.74 -9.02
C THR A 172 12.80 25.74 -7.56
N ARG A 173 13.19 26.76 -6.79
CA ARG A 173 12.66 26.98 -5.43
C ARG A 173 11.15 27.12 -5.42
N GLN A 174 10.59 27.75 -6.46
CA GLN A 174 9.15 27.93 -6.61
C GLN A 174 8.43 26.59 -6.82
N GLU A 175 8.94 25.72 -7.70
CA GLU A 175 8.36 24.38 -7.92
C GLU A 175 8.43 23.52 -6.66
N LEU A 176 9.57 23.55 -5.95
CA LEU A 176 9.72 22.84 -4.67
C LEU A 176 8.72 23.33 -3.64
N GLY A 177 8.53 24.66 -3.52
CA GLY A 177 7.59 25.24 -2.60
C GLY A 177 6.14 24.89 -2.92
N ALA A 178 5.74 24.99 -4.17
CA ALA A 178 4.40 24.60 -4.62
C ALA A 178 4.11 23.11 -4.32
N HIS A 179 5.12 22.25 -4.52
CA HIS A 179 4.99 20.81 -4.24
C HIS A 179 4.76 20.49 -2.75
N ILE A 180 5.35 21.25 -1.83
CA ILE A 180 5.20 21.05 -0.39
C ILE A 180 4.04 21.84 0.22
N GLY A 181 3.11 22.35 -0.61
CA GLY A 181 1.87 22.98 -0.19
C GLY A 181 2.03 24.42 0.28
N ARG A 182 2.92 25.19 -0.34
CA ARG A 182 3.07 26.62 -0.08
C ARG A 182 2.43 27.44 -1.20
N GLU A 183 1.57 28.39 -0.85
CA GLU A 183 0.96 29.32 -1.81
C GLU A 183 1.99 30.34 -2.32
N ALA A 184 1.80 30.83 -3.54
CA ALA A 184 2.72 31.75 -4.18
C ALA A 184 2.95 33.06 -3.37
N ARG A 185 1.97 33.48 -2.56
CA ARG A 185 2.05 34.67 -1.69
C ARG A 185 3.09 34.55 -0.56
N ASP A 186 3.31 33.34 -0.05
CA ASP A 186 4.27 33.10 1.03
C ASP A 186 5.74 33.15 0.56
N TYR A 187 5.98 33.17 -0.74
CA TYR A 187 7.33 33.21 -1.31
C TYR A 187 8.03 34.55 -1.12
N GLN A 188 7.28 35.65 -1.02
CA GLN A 188 7.86 37.00 -0.86
C GLN A 188 8.37 37.27 0.55
N GLU A 189 7.84 36.56 1.58
CA GLU A 189 8.22 36.85 2.98
C GLU A 189 9.37 35.98 3.52
N ASN A 190 9.69 34.83 2.91
CA ASN A 190 10.75 33.94 3.39
C ASN A 190 11.46 33.21 2.24
N SER A 191 12.42 33.88 1.60
CA SER A 191 13.22 33.33 0.48
C SER A 191 14.02 32.06 0.87
N ASN A 192 14.33 31.86 2.15
CA ASN A 192 15.18 30.76 2.65
C ASN A 192 14.42 29.50 3.08
N TYR A 193 13.09 29.47 2.89
CA TYR A 193 12.27 28.34 3.39
C TYR A 193 12.67 27.00 2.77
N ILE A 194 12.83 26.95 1.45
CA ILE A 194 13.27 25.75 0.74
C ILE A 194 14.71 25.40 1.11
N ASP A 195 15.57 26.42 1.22
CA ASP A 195 16.98 26.24 1.54
C ASP A 195 17.17 25.56 2.91
N VAL A 196 16.32 25.87 3.90
CA VAL A 196 16.30 25.19 5.20
C VAL A 196 15.91 23.71 5.06
N HIS A 197 14.91 23.38 4.25
CA HIS A 197 14.55 21.98 4.01
C HIS A 197 15.65 21.22 3.30
N ILE A 198 16.28 21.79 2.29
CA ILE A 198 17.44 21.21 1.59
C ILE A 198 18.61 20.99 2.55
N MET A 199 18.94 21.99 3.36
CA MET A 199 20.00 21.88 4.38
C MET A 199 19.73 20.71 5.34
N ASN A 200 18.51 20.58 5.81
CA ASN A 200 18.13 19.49 6.73
C ASN A 200 18.15 18.12 6.03
N VAL A 201 17.72 18.01 4.75
CA VAL A 201 17.85 16.77 3.97
C VAL A 201 19.33 16.42 3.80
N ARG A 202 20.19 17.38 3.41
CA ARG A 202 21.65 17.16 3.33
C ARG A 202 22.23 16.65 4.64
N ARG A 203 21.84 17.27 5.77
CA ARG A 203 22.28 16.84 7.11
C ARG A 203 21.85 15.41 7.42
N ALA A 204 20.61 15.02 7.06
CA ALA A 204 20.12 13.66 7.29
C ALA A 204 20.84 12.63 6.40
N LEU A 205 21.26 13.00 5.19
CA LEU A 205 21.99 12.12 4.28
C LEU A 205 23.49 12.07 4.56
N ALA A 206 24.06 13.11 5.16
CA ALA A 206 25.51 13.28 5.34
C ALA A 206 26.26 12.09 5.97
N PRO A 207 25.68 11.35 6.95
CA PRO A 207 26.38 10.17 7.49
C PRO A 207 26.57 9.02 6.50
N TYR A 208 25.85 9.03 5.37
CA TYR A 208 25.72 7.89 4.47
C TYR A 208 26.00 8.22 3.01
N ALA A 209 26.01 9.48 2.62
CA ALA A 209 26.12 9.92 1.22
C ALA A 209 27.22 10.96 1.04
N ALA A 210 27.78 11.00 -0.16
CA ALA A 210 28.67 12.08 -0.57
C ALA A 210 27.91 13.43 -0.51
N PRO A 211 28.55 14.53 -0.08
CA PRO A 211 27.91 15.82 0.13
C PRO A 211 27.38 16.46 -1.14
N ASP A 212 27.79 16.01 -2.30
CA ASP A 212 27.45 16.54 -3.63
C ASP A 212 26.21 15.86 -4.26
N PHE A 213 25.58 14.91 -3.58
CA PHE A 213 24.36 14.27 -4.09
C PHE A 213 23.21 15.27 -4.33
N LEU A 214 23.01 16.24 -3.44
CA LEU A 214 22.08 17.34 -3.63
C LEU A 214 22.85 18.62 -3.96
N GLN A 215 22.85 18.98 -5.24
CA GLN A 215 23.60 20.12 -5.76
C GLN A 215 22.75 21.39 -5.73
N THR A 216 23.38 22.53 -5.45
CA THR A 216 22.79 23.85 -5.66
C THR A 216 23.07 24.30 -7.09
N VAL A 217 22.02 24.66 -7.82
CA VAL A 217 22.14 25.27 -9.14
C VAL A 217 21.93 26.78 -8.96
N ASN A 218 23.03 27.53 -9.01
CA ASN A 218 23.03 28.97 -8.71
C ASN A 218 22.02 29.72 -9.58
N GLY A 219 21.24 30.59 -8.96
CA GLY A 219 20.20 31.38 -9.64
C GLY A 219 18.92 30.63 -10.00
N ILE A 220 18.89 29.27 -9.89
CA ILE A 220 17.75 28.43 -10.29
C ILE A 220 17.15 27.74 -9.07
N GLY A 221 17.88 26.83 -8.45
CA GLY A 221 17.33 25.97 -7.39
C GLY A 221 18.26 24.82 -7.04
N TYR A 222 17.71 23.58 -7.10
CA TYR A 222 18.41 22.38 -6.65
C TYR A 222 18.26 21.22 -7.62
N ARG A 223 19.23 20.30 -7.60
CA ARG A 223 19.26 19.11 -8.43
C ARG A 223 19.74 17.91 -7.59
N ALA A 224 19.12 16.74 -7.78
CA ALA A 224 19.69 15.48 -7.33
C ALA A 224 20.59 14.89 -8.45
N ALA A 225 21.81 14.48 -8.10
CA ALA A 225 22.77 13.86 -9.02
C ALA A 225 22.41 12.43 -9.39
#